data_bc8211467d0315dd826ccd096bfb0466
#
_entry.id   bc8211467d0315dd826ccd096bfb0466
#
_cell.length_a   1.000
_cell.length_b   1.000
_cell.length_c   1.000
_cell.angle_alpha   90.00
_cell.angle_beta   90.00
_cell.angle_gamma   90.00
#
_symmetry.space_group_name_H-M   'P 1'
#
loop_
_entity.id
_entity.type
_entity.pdbx_description
1 polymer ?
#
loop_
_entity_poly.entity_id
_entity_poly.type
_entity_poly.pdbx_seq_one_letter_code
_entity_poly.pdbx_strand_id
1 'polypeptide(L)'
;MVFIVESGSTKADWILLDASANEVGRWSVKGLNPYFHDSDEVERTLRAESAIMGHAAAVEKVFFYGAGCSSAPLNAVIAKGLKRVFEHAHVVVDHDLLAAAYATFFGEPHIACILGTGSNSCYFDGTSVREEVPALAYILGDEGSASYIGKRLVRDFLYKRLPAD
;
A
#
# COMPACT_ATOMS: atom_id res chain seq x y z
N MET A 1 3.20 18.92 -9.71
CA MET A 1 2.17 18.10 -9.04
C MET A 1 2.81 16.88 -8.40
N VAL A 2 2.15 16.30 -7.38
CA VAL A 2 2.68 15.14 -6.64
C VAL A 2 1.61 14.08 -6.53
N PHE A 3 1.93 12.82 -6.87
CA PHE A 3 1.11 11.67 -6.48
C PHE A 3 1.57 11.11 -5.13
N ILE A 4 0.61 10.89 -4.25
CA ILE A 4 0.75 10.04 -3.06
C ILE A 4 -0.08 8.79 -3.31
N VAL A 5 0.54 7.62 -3.18
CA VAL A 5 -0.09 6.33 -3.49
C VAL A 5 0.04 5.39 -2.30
N GLU A 6 -1.08 4.85 -1.86
CA GLU A 6 -1.12 3.68 -0.98
C GLU A 6 -1.61 2.49 -1.80
N SER A 7 -0.87 1.39 -1.81
CA SER A 7 -1.18 0.22 -2.60
C SER A 7 -1.17 -1.06 -1.77
N GLY A 8 -2.36 -1.54 -1.45
CA GLY A 8 -2.53 -2.92 -1.00
C GLY A 8 -2.40 -3.91 -2.16
N SER A 9 -2.54 -5.20 -1.86
CA SER A 9 -2.48 -6.26 -2.90
C SER A 9 -3.68 -6.26 -3.84
N THR A 10 -4.83 -5.73 -3.40
CA THR A 10 -6.08 -5.76 -4.17
C THR A 10 -6.41 -4.42 -4.81
N LYS A 11 -6.16 -3.34 -4.09
CA LYS A 11 -6.54 -1.98 -4.45
C LYS A 11 -5.39 -1.03 -4.18
N ALA A 12 -5.24 0.00 -5.02
CA ALA A 12 -4.35 1.13 -4.80
C ALA A 12 -5.15 2.43 -4.85
N ASP A 13 -4.97 3.28 -3.86
CA ASP A 13 -5.53 4.62 -3.81
C ASP A 13 -4.47 5.66 -4.21
N TRP A 14 -4.81 6.45 -5.21
CA TRP A 14 -3.97 7.48 -5.80
C TRP A 14 -4.54 8.85 -5.47
N ILE A 15 -3.75 9.70 -4.83
CA ILE A 15 -4.12 11.08 -4.50
C ILE A 15 -3.18 12.01 -5.24
N LEU A 16 -3.73 12.94 -6.03
CA LEU A 16 -2.98 13.98 -6.71
C LEU A 16 -3.05 15.28 -5.91
N LEU A 17 -1.90 15.85 -5.61
CA LEU A 17 -1.76 17.11 -4.92
C LEU A 17 -1.16 18.18 -5.84
N ASP A 18 -1.61 19.41 -5.70
CA ASP A 18 -0.99 20.58 -6.33
C ASP A 18 0.25 21.07 -5.56
N ALA A 19 0.86 22.16 -6.02
CA ALA A 19 2.04 22.74 -5.38
C ALA A 19 1.78 23.31 -3.97
N SER A 20 0.52 23.57 -3.63
CA SER A 20 0.07 24.06 -2.32
C SER A 20 -0.42 22.92 -1.42
N ALA A 21 -0.20 21.66 -1.82
CA ALA A 21 -0.67 20.45 -1.15
C ALA A 21 -2.20 20.33 -1.06
N ASN A 22 -2.97 20.99 -1.92
CA ASN A 22 -4.40 20.75 -2.04
C ASN A 22 -4.65 19.51 -2.89
N GLU A 23 -5.64 18.70 -2.49
CA GLU A 23 -6.09 17.55 -3.27
C GLU A 23 -6.77 18.01 -4.57
N VAL A 24 -6.21 17.62 -5.70
CA VAL A 24 -6.74 17.90 -7.05
C VAL A 24 -7.65 16.76 -7.51
N GLY A 25 -7.34 15.53 -7.11
CA GLY A 25 -8.13 14.37 -7.45
C GLY A 25 -7.70 13.11 -6.69
N ARG A 26 -8.62 12.14 -6.68
CA ARG A 26 -8.43 10.84 -6.04
C ARG A 26 -9.01 9.74 -6.89
N TRP A 27 -8.26 8.66 -7.07
CA TRP A 27 -8.67 7.50 -7.84
C TRP A 27 -8.30 6.22 -7.10
N SER A 28 -9.12 5.19 -7.29
CA SER A 28 -8.87 3.87 -6.78
C SER A 28 -8.76 2.89 -7.94
N VAL A 29 -7.63 2.23 -8.05
CA VAL A 29 -7.30 1.32 -9.15
C VAL A 29 -6.85 -0.05 -8.60
N LYS A 30 -6.51 -0.99 -9.48
CA LYS A 30 -5.95 -2.28 -9.09
C LYS A 30 -4.68 -2.10 -8.26
N GLY A 31 -4.55 -2.85 -7.17
CA GLY A 31 -3.37 -2.87 -6.33
C GLY A 31 -2.13 -3.39 -7.08
N LEU A 32 -0.98 -2.85 -6.73
CA LEU A 32 0.31 -3.22 -7.31
C LEU A 32 1.21 -3.76 -6.20
N ASN A 33 1.50 -5.05 -6.25
CA ASN A 33 2.34 -5.72 -5.26
C ASN A 33 3.48 -6.45 -5.99
N PRO A 34 4.75 -6.19 -5.68
CA PRO A 34 5.91 -6.72 -6.41
C PRO A 34 6.08 -8.23 -6.30
N TYR A 35 5.36 -8.91 -5.39
CA TYR A 35 5.32 -10.37 -5.35
C TYR A 35 4.48 -10.98 -6.47
N PHE A 36 3.56 -10.21 -7.06
CA PHE A 36 2.60 -10.68 -8.06
C PHE A 36 2.70 -9.95 -9.39
N HIS A 37 3.38 -8.80 -9.43
CA HIS A 37 3.48 -7.94 -10.60
C HIS A 37 4.94 -7.61 -10.90
N ASP A 38 5.36 -7.82 -12.12
CA ASP A 38 6.63 -7.33 -12.64
C ASP A 38 6.52 -5.85 -13.10
N SER A 39 7.64 -5.27 -13.49
CA SER A 39 7.67 -3.87 -13.94
C SER A 39 6.88 -3.60 -15.22
N ASP A 40 6.71 -4.60 -16.07
CA ASP A 40 5.97 -4.47 -17.33
C ASP A 40 4.46 -4.50 -17.04
N GLU A 41 4.04 -5.28 -16.06
CA GLU A 41 2.66 -5.29 -15.60
C GLU A 41 2.27 -4.01 -14.86
N VAL A 42 3.18 -3.46 -14.04
CA VAL A 42 2.97 -2.15 -13.40
C VAL A 42 2.74 -1.07 -14.45
N GLU A 43 3.61 -0.98 -15.46
CA GLU A 43 3.45 -0.02 -16.56
C GLU A 43 2.12 -0.23 -17.31
N ARG A 44 1.81 -1.46 -17.71
CA ARG A 44 0.59 -1.80 -18.44
C ARG A 44 -0.67 -1.44 -17.66
N THR A 45 -0.70 -1.75 -16.37
CA THR A 45 -1.84 -1.43 -15.49
C THR A 45 -2.06 0.08 -15.43
N LEU A 46 -1.00 0.86 -15.23
CA LEU A 46 -1.12 2.31 -15.13
C LEU A 46 -1.48 2.97 -16.46
N ARG A 47 -0.95 2.49 -17.58
CA ARG A 47 -1.29 3.03 -18.90
C ARG A 47 -2.75 2.77 -19.29
N ALA A 48 -3.38 1.77 -18.70
CA ALA A 48 -4.82 1.52 -18.89
C ALA A 48 -5.72 2.49 -18.11
N GLU A 49 -5.16 3.19 -17.10
CA GLU A 49 -5.90 4.10 -16.23
C GLU A 49 -5.86 5.54 -16.77
N SER A 50 -6.81 5.88 -17.63
CA SER A 50 -6.85 7.18 -18.31
C SER A 50 -6.85 8.38 -17.36
N ALA A 51 -7.48 8.26 -16.18
CA ALA A 51 -7.51 9.28 -15.16
C ALA A 51 -6.12 9.59 -14.59
N ILE A 52 -5.29 8.57 -14.36
CA ILE A 52 -3.90 8.73 -13.91
C ILE A 52 -3.03 9.25 -15.06
N MET A 53 -3.18 8.67 -16.26
CA MET A 53 -2.41 9.03 -17.43
C MET A 53 -2.62 10.49 -17.87
N GLY A 54 -3.83 11.04 -17.67
CA GLY A 54 -4.13 12.43 -17.96
C GLY A 54 -3.26 13.45 -17.20
N HIS A 55 -2.65 13.03 -16.10
CA HIS A 55 -1.78 13.88 -15.27
C HIS A 55 -0.29 13.52 -15.38
N ALA A 56 0.08 12.43 -16.05
CA ALA A 56 1.43 11.87 -16.03
C ALA A 56 2.52 12.88 -16.42
N ALA A 57 2.27 13.70 -17.45
CA ALA A 57 3.22 14.70 -17.92
C ALA A 57 3.45 15.88 -16.93
N ALA A 58 2.48 16.16 -16.06
CA ALA A 58 2.54 17.26 -15.10
C ALA A 58 3.01 16.86 -13.71
N VAL A 59 3.22 15.55 -13.48
CA VAL A 59 3.66 15.01 -12.20
C VAL A 59 5.18 15.10 -12.08
N GLU A 60 5.63 15.73 -11.01
CA GLU A 60 7.05 15.92 -10.69
C GLU A 60 7.55 14.92 -9.65
N LYS A 61 6.65 14.38 -8.82
CA LYS A 61 7.00 13.40 -7.78
C LYS A 61 5.90 12.34 -7.65
N VAL A 62 6.32 11.11 -7.41
CA VAL A 62 5.45 10.00 -7.05
C VAL A 62 5.99 9.36 -5.79
N PHE A 63 5.22 9.41 -4.71
CA PHE A 63 5.48 8.67 -3.48
C PHE A 63 4.55 7.46 -3.44
N PHE A 64 5.12 6.29 -3.62
CA PHE A 64 4.38 5.02 -3.66
C PHE A 64 4.71 4.20 -2.43
N TYR A 65 3.70 3.89 -1.64
CA TYR A 65 3.80 3.05 -0.46
C TYR A 65 2.99 1.78 -0.70
N GLY A 66 3.67 0.63 -0.79
CA GLY A 66 3.03 -0.59 -1.24
C GLY A 66 3.21 -1.79 -0.33
N ALA A 67 2.13 -2.57 -0.19
CA ALA A 67 2.21 -3.90 0.37
C ALA A 67 3.23 -4.73 -0.43
N GLY A 68 4.14 -5.42 0.26
CA GLY A 68 5.21 -6.18 -0.35
C GLY A 68 6.44 -5.37 -0.77
N CYS A 69 6.41 -4.04 -0.69
CA CYS A 69 7.59 -3.17 -0.93
C CYS A 69 8.53 -3.18 0.28
N SER A 70 8.99 -4.35 0.69
CA SER A 70 9.72 -4.57 1.95
C SER A 70 11.25 -4.69 1.78
N SER A 71 11.75 -4.51 0.57
CA SER A 71 13.18 -4.58 0.28
C SER A 71 13.55 -3.80 -0.98
N ALA A 72 14.81 -3.36 -1.07
CA ALA A 72 15.30 -2.61 -2.23
C ALA A 72 15.06 -3.32 -3.58
N PRO A 73 15.26 -4.65 -3.75
CA PRO A 73 14.92 -5.33 -4.99
C PRO A 73 13.44 -5.29 -5.34
N LEU A 74 12.54 -5.48 -4.36
CA LEU A 74 11.09 -5.43 -4.57
C LEU A 74 10.62 -4.01 -4.90
N ASN A 75 11.14 -3.01 -4.19
CA ASN A 75 10.87 -1.60 -4.48
C ASN A 75 11.31 -1.22 -5.91
N ALA A 76 12.45 -1.77 -6.37
CA ALA A 76 12.97 -1.52 -7.72
C ALA A 76 12.04 -2.03 -8.82
N VAL A 77 11.28 -3.12 -8.59
CA VAL A 77 10.28 -3.64 -9.53
C VAL A 77 9.19 -2.59 -9.80
N ILE A 78 8.60 -2.08 -8.72
CA ILE A 78 7.55 -1.07 -8.79
C ILE A 78 8.11 0.25 -9.35
N ALA A 79 9.26 0.71 -8.82
CA ALA A 79 9.89 1.95 -9.26
C ALA A 79 10.20 1.95 -10.75
N LYS A 80 10.64 0.82 -11.31
CA LYS A 80 10.94 0.68 -12.74
C LYS A 80 9.68 0.85 -13.60
N GLY A 81 8.56 0.24 -13.20
CA GLY A 81 7.28 0.40 -13.91
C GLY A 81 6.75 1.83 -13.82
N LEU A 82 6.79 2.43 -12.62
CA LEU A 82 6.38 3.83 -12.41
C LEU A 82 7.20 4.82 -13.25
N LYS A 83 8.52 4.67 -13.30
CA LYS A 83 9.42 5.56 -14.08
C LYS A 83 9.18 5.52 -15.58
N ARG A 84 8.64 4.44 -16.12
CA ARG A 84 8.26 4.34 -17.54
C ARG A 84 6.98 5.10 -17.86
N VAL A 85 6.14 5.32 -16.85
CA VAL A 85 4.88 6.08 -16.97
C VAL A 85 5.11 7.56 -16.64
N PHE A 86 5.83 7.82 -15.56
CA PHE A 86 6.14 9.15 -15.06
C PHE A 86 7.60 9.52 -15.35
N GLU A 87 7.92 9.70 -16.64
CA GLU A 87 9.31 9.81 -17.15
C GLU A 87 10.09 10.96 -16.53
N HIS A 88 9.40 12.05 -16.15
CA HIS A 88 10.01 13.25 -15.58
C HIS A 88 9.90 13.33 -14.05
N ALA A 89 9.21 12.38 -13.43
CA ALA A 89 8.95 12.43 -12.00
C ALA A 89 10.09 11.81 -11.19
N HIS A 90 10.35 12.38 -10.03
CA HIS A 90 11.11 11.72 -8.97
C HIS A 90 10.22 10.67 -8.30
N VAL A 91 10.58 9.39 -8.45
CA VAL A 91 9.81 8.25 -7.93
C VAL A 91 10.48 7.72 -6.67
N VAL A 92 9.73 7.68 -5.58
CA VAL A 92 10.08 7.04 -4.30
C VAL A 92 9.11 5.88 -4.08
N VAL A 93 9.64 4.71 -3.77
CA VAL A 93 8.85 3.52 -3.43
C VAL A 93 9.29 3.02 -2.07
N ASP A 94 8.32 2.78 -1.19
CA ASP A 94 8.57 2.27 0.15
C ASP A 94 7.42 1.37 0.62
N HIS A 95 7.57 0.81 1.82
CA HIS A 95 6.61 -0.09 2.43
C HIS A 95 5.34 0.65 2.91
N ASP A 96 4.18 0.01 2.82
CA ASP A 96 2.88 0.56 3.25
C ASP A 96 2.85 0.93 4.75
N LEU A 97 3.57 0.20 5.61
CA LEU A 97 3.73 0.54 7.03
C LEU A 97 4.34 1.91 7.25
N LEU A 98 5.25 2.36 6.39
CA LEU A 98 5.83 3.70 6.51
C LEU A 98 4.78 4.78 6.26
N ALA A 99 3.88 4.57 5.29
CA ALA A 99 2.76 5.49 5.08
C ALA A 99 1.82 5.53 6.28
N ALA A 100 1.49 4.36 6.85
CA ALA A 100 0.67 4.27 8.06
C ALA A 100 1.33 5.00 9.23
N ALA A 101 2.65 4.82 9.41
CA ALA A 101 3.42 5.49 10.45
C ALA A 101 3.40 7.02 10.29
N TYR A 102 3.62 7.52 9.07
CA TYR A 102 3.54 8.96 8.80
C TYR A 102 2.13 9.53 9.01
N ALA A 103 1.10 8.82 8.57
CA ALA A 103 -0.28 9.27 8.67
C ALA A 103 -0.80 9.35 10.12
N THR A 104 -0.21 8.57 11.02
CA THR A 104 -0.61 8.50 12.43
C THR A 104 0.38 9.18 13.37
N PHE A 105 1.39 9.87 12.84
CA PHE A 105 2.39 10.56 13.63
C PHE A 105 1.90 11.95 14.08
N PHE A 106 1.79 12.15 15.38
CA PHE A 106 1.39 13.42 16.01
C PHE A 106 2.49 14.02 16.90
N GLY A 107 3.76 13.75 16.58
CA GLY A 107 4.90 14.31 17.27
C GLY A 107 5.49 13.43 18.38
N GLU A 108 4.89 12.29 18.67
CA GLU A 108 5.39 11.34 19.66
C GLU A 108 5.57 9.93 19.09
N PRO A 109 6.54 9.14 19.56
CA PRO A 109 6.70 7.75 19.18
C PRO A 109 5.42 6.94 19.40
N HIS A 110 5.08 6.06 18.44
CA HIS A 110 3.84 5.30 18.51
C HIS A 110 3.95 3.95 17.78
N ILE A 111 2.93 3.12 17.94
CA ILE A 111 2.73 1.90 17.15
C ILE A 111 1.70 2.19 16.07
N ALA A 112 2.10 2.05 14.80
CA ALA A 112 1.19 2.08 13.65
C ALA A 112 0.78 0.67 13.28
N CYS A 113 -0.52 0.48 12.97
CA CYS A 113 -1.08 -0.81 12.59
C CYS A 113 -1.85 -0.68 11.29
N ILE A 114 -1.70 -1.67 10.40
CA ILE A 114 -2.54 -1.85 9.22
C ILE A 114 -3.44 -3.05 9.46
N LEU A 115 -4.75 -2.85 9.28
CA LEU A 115 -5.78 -3.90 9.31
C LEU A 115 -6.54 -3.86 7.99
N GLY A 116 -6.15 -4.72 7.05
CA GLY A 116 -6.73 -4.83 5.72
C GLY A 116 -7.05 -6.28 5.36
N THR A 117 -6.67 -6.72 4.17
CA THR A 117 -6.72 -8.13 3.76
C THR A 117 -5.84 -8.99 4.66
N GLY A 118 -4.61 -8.53 4.97
CA GLY A 118 -3.73 -9.01 6.03
C GLY A 118 -3.62 -7.98 7.16
N SER A 119 -2.74 -8.23 8.13
CA SER A 119 -2.39 -7.25 9.17
C SER A 119 -0.89 -7.15 9.37
N ASN A 120 -0.44 -5.96 9.73
CA ASN A 120 0.95 -5.73 10.11
C ASN A 120 1.03 -4.54 11.08
N SER A 121 2.12 -4.43 11.81
CA SER A 121 2.36 -3.33 12.74
C SER A 121 3.84 -2.97 12.83
N CYS A 122 4.11 -1.72 13.18
CA CYS A 122 5.46 -1.25 13.43
C CYS A 122 5.49 -0.23 14.57
N TYR A 123 6.64 -0.13 15.21
CA TYR A 123 6.96 1.02 16.05
C TYR A 123 7.60 2.10 15.19
N PHE A 124 7.18 3.34 15.38
CA PHE A 124 7.74 4.52 14.73
C PHE A 124 8.17 5.56 15.78
N ASP A 125 9.43 5.99 15.73
CA ASP A 125 10.00 6.96 16.66
C ASP A 125 9.96 8.42 16.19
N GLY A 126 9.32 8.66 15.04
CA GLY A 126 9.29 9.95 14.35
C GLY A 126 10.33 10.06 13.23
N THR A 127 11.23 9.08 13.10
CA THR A 127 12.30 9.08 12.09
C THR A 127 12.42 7.72 11.38
N SER A 128 12.36 6.63 12.15
CA SER A 128 12.55 5.27 11.66
C SER A 128 11.43 4.32 12.08
N VAL A 129 11.12 3.39 11.18
CA VAL A 129 10.20 2.28 11.42
C VAL A 129 10.98 1.08 11.94
N ARG A 130 10.46 0.40 12.98
CA ARG A 130 10.97 -0.88 13.48
C ARG A 130 9.84 -1.90 13.54
N GLU A 131 10.02 -3.00 12.81
CA GLU A 131 9.11 -4.14 12.83
C GLU A 131 9.66 -5.18 13.82
N GLU A 132 9.27 -5.08 15.09
CA GLU A 132 9.77 -5.97 16.14
C GLU A 132 9.01 -7.29 16.18
N VAL A 133 7.77 -7.31 15.67
CA VAL A 133 6.95 -8.51 15.54
C VAL A 133 6.87 -8.85 14.05
N PRO A 134 7.36 -10.02 13.62
CA PRO A 134 7.32 -10.40 12.21
C PRO A 134 5.88 -10.62 11.75
N ALA A 135 5.54 -10.15 10.56
CA ALA A 135 4.29 -10.49 9.90
C ALA A 135 4.32 -11.96 9.46
N LEU A 136 3.51 -12.80 10.10
CA LEU A 136 3.45 -14.25 9.82
C LEU A 136 2.49 -14.58 8.67
N ALA A 137 1.87 -13.58 8.07
CA ALA A 137 0.98 -13.66 6.93
C ALA A 137 -0.23 -14.61 7.13
N TYR A 138 -0.94 -14.90 6.04
CA TYR A 138 -2.25 -15.57 6.03
C TYR A 138 -2.33 -16.90 6.81
N ILE A 139 -1.30 -17.72 6.79
CA ILE A 139 -1.36 -19.07 7.39
C ILE A 139 -1.20 -19.00 8.90
N LEU A 140 -0.19 -18.32 9.39
CA LEU A 140 0.23 -18.34 10.80
C LEU A 140 -0.10 -17.07 11.57
N GLY A 141 -0.45 -15.97 10.88
CA GLY A 141 -0.68 -14.64 11.47
C GLY A 141 -1.90 -13.94 10.90
N ASP A 142 -1.71 -12.66 10.57
CA ASP A 142 -2.73 -11.74 10.10
C ASP A 142 -3.87 -11.52 11.10
N GLU A 143 -3.60 -11.61 12.39
CA GLU A 143 -4.60 -11.48 13.45
C GLU A 143 -5.35 -10.14 13.33
N GLY A 144 -6.67 -10.22 13.41
CA GLY A 144 -7.55 -9.06 13.27
C GLY A 144 -7.86 -8.62 11.84
N SER A 145 -7.17 -9.18 10.84
CA SER A 145 -7.41 -8.89 9.43
C SER A 145 -8.74 -9.48 8.91
N ALA A 146 -9.18 -8.99 7.74
CA ALA A 146 -10.35 -9.55 7.06
C ALA A 146 -10.18 -11.05 6.74
N SER A 147 -8.98 -11.46 6.31
CA SER A 147 -8.68 -12.87 6.04
C SER A 147 -8.73 -13.74 7.29
N TYR A 148 -8.22 -13.24 8.41
CA TYR A 148 -8.26 -13.95 9.69
C TYR A 148 -9.70 -14.12 10.19
N ILE A 149 -10.47 -13.03 10.17
CA ILE A 149 -11.89 -13.03 10.57
C ILE A 149 -12.70 -13.97 9.68
N GLY A 150 -12.51 -13.90 8.36
CA GLY A 150 -13.18 -14.77 7.40
C GLY A 150 -12.88 -16.25 7.61
N LYS A 151 -11.59 -16.61 7.80
CA LYS A 151 -11.21 -17.99 8.14
C LYS A 151 -11.90 -18.49 9.41
N ARG A 152 -11.91 -17.64 10.45
CA ARG A 152 -12.53 -17.98 11.73
C ARG A 152 -14.03 -18.17 11.58
N LEU A 153 -14.71 -17.28 10.86
CA LEU A 153 -16.14 -17.37 10.60
C LEU A 153 -16.52 -18.66 9.87
N VAL A 154 -15.83 -18.98 8.77
CA VAL A 154 -16.07 -20.23 8.02
C VAL A 154 -15.82 -21.46 8.89
N ARG A 155 -14.74 -21.48 9.64
CA ARG A 155 -14.43 -22.58 10.56
C ARG A 155 -15.55 -22.76 11.61
N ASP A 156 -15.96 -21.67 12.25
CA ASP A 156 -16.94 -21.73 13.33
C ASP A 156 -18.34 -22.08 12.78
N PHE A 157 -18.66 -21.66 11.55
CA PHE A 157 -19.85 -22.13 10.83
C PHE A 157 -19.82 -23.64 10.58
N LEU A 158 -18.74 -24.18 10.01
CA LEU A 158 -18.62 -25.61 9.71
C LEU A 158 -18.65 -26.47 10.97
N TYR A 159 -18.07 -25.98 12.07
CA TYR A 159 -18.12 -26.66 13.36
C TYR A 159 -19.42 -26.42 14.14
N LYS A 160 -20.41 -25.72 13.55
CA LYS A 160 -21.70 -25.41 14.18
C LYS A 160 -21.54 -24.68 15.54
N ARG A 161 -20.58 -23.74 15.60
CA ARG A 161 -20.28 -22.94 16.80
C ARG A 161 -20.93 -21.54 16.77
N LEU A 162 -21.53 -21.16 15.64
CA LEU A 162 -22.24 -19.90 15.53
C LEU A 162 -23.61 -20.02 16.20
N PRO A 163 -24.17 -18.89 16.72
CA PRO A 163 -25.54 -18.84 17.20
C PRO A 163 -26.52 -19.36 16.14
N ALA A 164 -27.65 -19.87 16.58
CA ALA A 164 -28.64 -20.50 15.70
C ALA A 164 -29.62 -19.49 15.06
N ASP A 165 -29.49 -18.21 15.32
CA ASP A 165 -30.42 -17.14 14.91
C ASP A 165 -29.96 -16.48 13.58
#